data_e2a1a4a4abfe017a67916163c8b42678
#
_entry.id   e2a1a4a4abfe017a67916163c8b42678
#
_cell.length_a   1.000
_cell.length_b   1.000
_cell.length_c   1.000
_cell.angle_alpha   90.00
_cell.angle_beta   90.00
_cell.angle_gamma   90.00
#
_symmetry.space_group_name_H-M   'P 1'
#
loop_
_entity.id
_entity.type
_entity.pdbx_description
1 polymer ?
#
loop_
_entity_poly.entity_id
_entity_poly.type
_entity_poly.pdbx_seq_one_letter_code
_entity_poly.pdbx_strand_id
1 'polypeptide(L)'
;MRVRDLNWMQVERYLERDDRVVLPVGSTEQHAYLSLETDNVIAERLAIEAAEPLGIPVLPVLAYGVTGFYMFPGSPTLRSETFGAVVRDIFDSLHAQGFRRFFVSNDHSGNTPDAALEWDGEHDGAAVLWHEV
;
A
#
# COMPACT_ATOMS: atom_id res chain seq x y z
N MET A 1 13.37 -5.74 2.34
CA MET A 1 13.43 -4.94 3.60
C MET A 1 12.01 -4.61 4.03
N ARG A 2 11.57 -5.04 5.20
CA ARG A 2 10.20 -4.79 5.68
C ARG A 2 10.23 -3.73 6.77
N VAL A 3 9.41 -2.68 6.62
CA VAL A 3 9.35 -1.59 7.60
C VAL A 3 9.00 -2.09 9.00
N ARG A 4 8.19 -3.15 9.11
CA ARG A 4 7.85 -3.80 10.38
C ARG A 4 9.07 -4.27 11.19
N ASP A 5 10.20 -4.50 10.53
CA ASP A 5 11.44 -4.98 11.13
C ASP A 5 12.46 -3.86 11.34
N LEU A 6 12.10 -2.62 11.00
CA LEU A 6 12.98 -1.45 11.07
C LEU A 6 12.51 -0.47 12.15
N ASN A 7 13.47 0.30 12.65
CA ASN A 7 13.16 1.51 13.41
C ASN A 7 13.33 2.75 12.52
N TRP A 8 12.87 3.90 12.99
CA TRP A 8 12.87 5.13 12.20
C TRP A 8 14.26 5.59 11.77
N MET A 9 15.28 5.36 12.60
CA MET A 9 16.67 5.73 12.29
C MET A 9 17.25 4.89 11.14
N GLN A 10 16.81 3.65 11.01
CA GLN A 10 17.21 2.80 9.88
C GLN A 10 16.55 3.26 8.58
N VAL A 11 15.31 3.72 8.65
CA VAL A 11 14.61 4.31 7.49
C VAL A 11 15.25 5.63 7.09
N GLU A 12 15.62 6.46 8.06
CA GLU A 12 16.34 7.73 7.79
C GLU A 12 17.65 7.48 7.05
N ARG A 13 18.44 6.49 7.47
CA ARG A 13 19.66 6.09 6.77
C ARG A 13 19.41 5.55 5.36
N TYR A 14 18.29 4.83 5.18
CA TYR A 14 17.90 4.39 3.84
C TYR A 14 17.65 5.60 2.92
N LEU A 15 16.96 6.62 3.41
CA LEU A 15 16.65 7.83 2.64
C LEU A 15 17.87 8.65 2.23
N GLU A 16 19.03 8.43 2.82
CA GLU A 16 20.29 9.04 2.37
C GLU A 16 20.74 8.55 1.00
N ARG A 17 20.24 7.39 0.54
CA ARG A 17 20.69 6.71 -0.69
C ARG A 17 19.55 6.38 -1.68
N ASP A 18 18.31 6.36 -1.22
CA ASP A 18 17.17 5.95 -2.05
C ASP A 18 15.88 6.57 -1.51
N ASP A 19 14.90 6.81 -2.38
CA ASP A 19 13.63 7.42 -2.02
C ASP A 19 12.41 6.58 -2.42
N ARG A 20 12.65 5.29 -2.75
CA ARG A 20 11.60 4.35 -3.14
C ARG A 20 10.96 3.68 -1.94
N VAL A 21 9.68 3.39 -2.04
CA VAL A 21 8.94 2.61 -1.04
C VAL A 21 7.80 1.84 -1.70
N VAL A 22 7.50 0.65 -1.16
CA VAL A 22 6.39 -0.17 -1.63
C VAL A 22 5.27 -0.17 -0.59
N LEU A 23 4.05 0.10 -1.03
CA LEU A 23 2.83 -0.04 -0.25
C LEU A 23 2.02 -1.22 -0.79
N PRO A 24 1.99 -2.37 -0.10
CA PRO A 24 1.04 -3.43 -0.43
C PRO A 24 -0.36 -3.03 0.03
N VAL A 25 -1.34 -3.24 -0.83
CA VAL A 25 -2.74 -2.91 -0.57
C VAL A 25 -3.60 -4.13 -0.84
N GLY A 26 -4.38 -4.53 0.14
CA GLY A 26 -5.28 -5.64 0.04
C GLY A 26 -6.69 -5.28 0.48
N SER A 27 -7.36 -6.21 1.11
CA SER A 27 -8.66 -6.05 1.72
C SER A 27 -8.90 -7.21 2.67
N THR A 28 -9.65 -6.99 3.73
CA THR A 28 -10.15 -8.07 4.59
C THR A 28 -11.53 -8.43 4.06
N GLU A 29 -11.61 -9.44 3.22
CA GLU A 29 -12.78 -9.74 2.41
C GLU A 29 -13.12 -11.22 2.43
N GLN A 30 -14.43 -11.53 2.30
CA GLN A 30 -14.87 -12.90 2.16
C GLN A 30 -14.24 -13.55 0.90
N HIS A 31 -13.78 -14.78 1.04
CA HIS A 31 -13.23 -15.62 -0.02
C HIS A 31 -13.77 -17.04 0.15
N ALA A 32 -15.09 -17.17 0.37
CA ALA A 32 -15.74 -18.44 0.67
C ALA A 32 -15.06 -19.15 1.84
N TYR A 33 -14.49 -20.33 1.63
CA TYR A 33 -13.79 -21.09 2.67
C TYR A 33 -12.32 -20.68 2.89
N LEU A 34 -11.80 -19.79 2.08
CA LEU A 34 -10.43 -19.26 2.25
C LEU A 34 -10.43 -18.19 3.33
N SER A 35 -9.23 -17.85 3.79
CA SER A 35 -9.04 -16.79 4.79
C SER A 35 -9.58 -15.46 4.33
N LEU A 36 -10.11 -14.68 5.26
CA LEU A 36 -10.44 -13.27 5.04
C LEU A 36 -9.20 -12.42 4.69
N GLU A 37 -8.00 -12.91 5.02
CA GLU A 37 -6.73 -12.27 4.75
C GLU A 37 -6.13 -12.62 3.37
N THR A 38 -6.86 -13.29 2.51
CA THR A 38 -6.33 -13.78 1.22
C THR A 38 -5.66 -12.69 0.41
N ASP A 39 -6.36 -11.58 0.16
CA ASP A 39 -5.80 -10.43 -0.59
C ASP A 39 -4.58 -9.84 0.11
N ASN A 40 -4.65 -9.71 1.44
CA ASN A 40 -3.57 -9.11 2.23
C ASN A 40 -2.30 -9.96 2.18
N VAL A 41 -2.43 -11.27 2.29
CA VAL A 41 -1.31 -12.21 2.23
C VAL A 41 -0.64 -12.16 0.85
N ILE A 42 -1.43 -12.15 -0.22
CA ILE A 42 -0.91 -12.11 -1.59
C ILE A 42 -0.21 -10.77 -1.84
N ALA A 43 -0.86 -9.65 -1.53
CA ALA A 43 -0.29 -8.32 -1.73
C ALA A 43 1.04 -8.14 -0.99
N GLU A 44 1.08 -8.53 0.29
CA GLU A 44 2.30 -8.46 1.11
C GLU A 44 3.40 -9.35 0.55
N ARG A 45 3.07 -10.60 0.23
CA ARG A 45 4.05 -11.58 -0.24
C ARG A 45 4.71 -11.14 -1.55
N LEU A 46 3.93 -10.73 -2.52
CA LEU A 46 4.44 -10.28 -3.81
C LEU A 46 5.28 -9.01 -3.67
N ALA A 47 4.83 -8.06 -2.85
CA ALA A 47 5.59 -6.84 -2.58
C ALA A 47 6.95 -7.15 -1.96
N ILE A 48 7.01 -8.05 -0.98
CA ILE A 48 8.27 -8.45 -0.33
C ILE A 48 9.21 -9.14 -1.32
N GLU A 49 8.72 -10.13 -2.06
CA GLU A 49 9.56 -10.89 -3.01
C GLU A 49 10.11 -10.00 -4.13
N ALA A 50 9.34 -9.01 -4.58
CA ALA A 50 9.78 -8.09 -5.62
C ALA A 50 10.78 -7.04 -5.09
N ALA A 51 10.57 -6.53 -3.89
CA ALA A 51 11.33 -5.42 -3.35
C ALA A 51 12.65 -5.85 -2.65
N GLU A 52 12.68 -7.03 -2.05
CA GLU A 52 13.82 -7.49 -1.24
C GLU A 52 15.14 -7.52 -2.00
N PRO A 53 15.22 -8.07 -3.24
CA PRO A 53 16.46 -8.05 -4.01
C PRO A 53 16.99 -6.66 -4.34
N LEU A 54 16.11 -5.67 -4.32
CA LEU A 54 16.42 -4.28 -4.63
C LEU A 54 16.72 -3.44 -3.37
N GLY A 55 16.55 -4.01 -2.19
CA GLY A 55 16.74 -3.31 -0.93
C GLY A 55 15.72 -2.19 -0.69
N ILE A 56 14.53 -2.28 -1.29
CA ILE A 56 13.46 -1.28 -1.14
C ILE A 56 12.58 -1.64 0.06
N PRO A 57 12.29 -0.70 0.97
CA PRO A 57 11.43 -0.98 2.11
C PRO A 57 9.98 -1.21 1.69
N VAL A 58 9.37 -2.22 2.30
CA VAL A 58 7.96 -2.57 2.12
C VAL A 58 7.21 -2.19 3.40
N LEU A 59 6.22 -1.33 3.25
CA LEU A 59 5.32 -0.92 4.33
C LEU A 59 4.43 -2.10 4.78
N PRO A 60 3.87 -2.06 6.00
CA PRO A 60 2.81 -2.98 6.37
C PRO A 60 1.65 -2.91 5.38
N VAL A 61 1.03 -4.06 5.12
CA VAL A 61 -0.11 -4.11 4.18
C VAL A 61 -1.25 -3.21 4.67
N LEU A 62 -1.84 -2.45 3.76
CA LEU A 62 -3.11 -1.76 4.00
C LEU A 62 -4.23 -2.80 3.86
N ALA A 63 -4.68 -3.31 5.00
CA ALA A 63 -5.54 -4.49 5.08
C ALA A 63 -7.04 -4.21 4.88
N TYR A 64 -7.44 -2.97 4.76
CA TYR A 64 -8.84 -2.56 4.59
C TYR A 64 -9.00 -1.76 3.32
N GLY A 65 -9.92 -2.21 2.48
CA GLY A 65 -10.22 -1.60 1.20
C GLY A 65 -11.72 -1.52 0.92
N VAL A 66 -12.08 -1.31 -0.33
CA VAL A 66 -13.46 -1.16 -0.79
C VAL A 66 -13.98 -2.52 -1.24
N THR A 67 -14.64 -3.25 -0.34
CA THR A 67 -15.22 -4.58 -0.63
C THR A 67 -16.67 -4.51 -1.09
N GLY A 68 -17.45 -3.59 -0.52
CA GLY A 68 -18.87 -3.46 -0.82
C GLY A 68 -19.78 -4.55 -0.25
N PHE A 69 -19.24 -5.54 0.45
CA PHE A 69 -19.98 -6.71 0.95
C PHE A 69 -20.30 -6.59 2.44
N TYR A 70 -21.46 -6.01 2.75
CA TYR A 70 -21.86 -5.77 4.14
C TYR A 70 -22.43 -7.00 4.86
N MET A 71 -22.80 -8.06 4.12
CA MET A 71 -23.49 -9.21 4.66
C MET A 71 -22.59 -10.33 5.19
N PHE A 72 -21.30 -10.26 4.91
CA PHE A 72 -20.35 -11.31 5.32
C PHE A 72 -19.66 -10.92 6.62
N PRO A 73 -19.92 -11.64 7.74
CA PRO A 73 -19.25 -11.34 9.00
C PRO A 73 -17.73 -11.38 8.88
N GLY A 74 -17.07 -10.37 9.46
CA GLY A 74 -15.62 -10.25 9.45
C GLY A 74 -15.03 -9.62 8.19
N SER A 75 -15.86 -9.22 7.22
CA SER A 75 -15.44 -8.58 5.97
C SER A 75 -15.88 -7.11 5.96
N PRO A 76 -15.13 -6.21 6.62
CA PRO A 76 -15.50 -4.80 6.63
C PRO A 76 -15.13 -4.12 5.32
N THR A 77 -15.87 -3.10 4.94
CA THR A 77 -15.54 -2.27 3.79
C THR A 77 -15.26 -0.83 4.18
N LEU A 78 -14.33 -0.19 3.48
CA LEU A 78 -14.23 1.26 3.48
C LEU A 78 -15.11 1.83 2.36
N ARG A 79 -15.54 3.08 2.53
CA ARG A 79 -16.09 3.85 1.40
C ARG A 79 -14.94 4.28 0.50
N SER A 80 -15.22 4.49 -0.78
CA SER A 80 -14.19 4.89 -1.75
C SER A 80 -13.48 6.19 -1.34
N GLU A 81 -14.23 7.15 -0.81
CA GLU A 81 -13.66 8.43 -0.34
C GLU A 81 -12.73 8.21 0.86
N THR A 82 -13.10 7.32 1.77
CA THR A 82 -12.28 7.00 2.94
C THR A 82 -10.99 6.29 2.53
N PHE A 83 -11.09 5.31 1.63
CA PHE A 83 -9.93 4.64 1.09
C PHE A 83 -8.96 5.62 0.41
N GLY A 84 -9.48 6.49 -0.45
CA GLY A 84 -8.69 7.52 -1.11
C GLY A 84 -8.01 8.46 -0.12
N ALA A 85 -8.72 8.88 0.93
CA ALA A 85 -8.16 9.73 1.97
C ALA A 85 -7.02 9.04 2.74
N VAL A 86 -7.16 7.75 3.06
CA VAL A 86 -6.11 6.97 3.73
C VAL A 86 -4.85 6.90 2.85
N VAL A 87 -5.00 6.60 1.57
CA VAL A 87 -3.87 6.53 0.63
C VAL A 87 -3.16 7.89 0.53
N ARG A 88 -3.93 8.98 0.40
CA ARG A 88 -3.37 10.34 0.33
C ARG A 88 -2.63 10.73 1.62
N ASP A 89 -3.17 10.41 2.78
CA ASP A 89 -2.52 10.69 4.07
C ASP A 89 -1.19 9.94 4.21
N ILE A 90 -1.16 8.67 3.79
CA ILE A 90 0.08 7.87 3.79
C ILE A 90 1.12 8.52 2.87
N PHE A 91 0.75 8.88 1.65
CA PHE A 91 1.68 9.50 0.70
C PHE A 91 2.14 10.88 1.17
N ASP A 92 1.25 11.72 1.67
CA ASP A 92 1.61 13.04 2.20
C ASP A 92 2.66 12.94 3.32
N SER A 93 2.44 12.03 4.26
CA SER A 93 3.35 11.81 5.39
C SER A 93 4.72 11.33 4.94
N LEU A 94 4.76 10.32 4.07
CA LEU A 94 6.00 9.75 3.58
C LEU A 94 6.74 10.74 2.66
N HIS A 95 6.02 11.50 1.85
CA HIS A 95 6.60 12.55 1.02
C HIS A 95 7.27 13.63 1.86
N ALA A 96 6.64 14.05 2.93
CA ALA A 96 7.22 15.01 3.87
C ALA A 96 8.50 14.49 4.55
N GLN A 97 8.64 13.17 4.65
CA GLN A 97 9.81 12.50 5.23
C GLN A 97 10.95 12.27 4.22
N GLY A 98 10.72 12.48 2.93
CA GLY A 98 11.75 12.37 1.89
C GLY A 98 11.53 11.29 0.84
N PHE A 99 10.50 10.45 0.97
CA PHE A 99 10.13 9.52 -0.08
C PHE A 99 9.59 10.25 -1.31
N ARG A 100 9.93 9.76 -2.51
CA ARG A 100 9.53 10.40 -3.78
C ARG A 100 8.96 9.42 -4.79
N ARG A 101 9.29 8.13 -4.68
CA ARG A 101 8.83 7.11 -5.62
C ARG A 101 8.06 6.03 -4.87
N PHE A 102 6.76 5.98 -5.13
CA PHE A 102 5.82 5.10 -4.47
C PHE A 102 5.38 4.01 -5.42
N PHE A 103 5.57 2.76 -5.06
CA PHE A 103 5.05 1.62 -5.77
C PHE A 103 3.91 1.01 -4.95
N VAL A 104 2.71 0.94 -5.54
CA VAL A 104 1.55 0.30 -4.92
C VAL A 104 1.35 -1.07 -5.55
N SER A 105 1.36 -2.11 -4.72
CA SER A 105 1.03 -3.48 -5.13
C SER A 105 -0.37 -3.79 -4.60
N ASN A 106 -1.38 -3.68 -5.48
CA ASN A 106 -2.77 -3.88 -5.11
C ASN A 106 -3.28 -5.25 -5.54
N ASP A 107 -3.79 -6.04 -4.59
CA ASP A 107 -4.40 -7.35 -4.84
C ASP A 107 -5.89 -7.36 -4.49
N HIS A 108 -6.57 -6.24 -4.70
CA HIS A 108 -8.02 -6.16 -4.51
C HIS A 108 -8.63 -5.22 -5.54
N SER A 109 -9.38 -5.77 -6.50
CA SER A 109 -9.94 -5.01 -7.63
C SER A 109 -10.95 -3.93 -7.23
N GLY A 110 -11.54 -4.03 -6.04
CA GLY A 110 -12.43 -2.99 -5.50
C GLY A 110 -11.72 -1.69 -5.15
N ASN A 111 -10.40 -1.74 -4.92
CA ASN A 111 -9.59 -0.55 -4.69
C ASN A 111 -9.25 0.09 -6.03
N THR A 112 -9.47 1.40 -6.16
CA THR A 112 -9.16 2.11 -7.40
C THR A 112 -7.93 2.99 -7.22
N PRO A 113 -7.15 3.21 -8.30
CA PRO A 113 -5.94 4.02 -8.25
C PRO A 113 -6.19 5.53 -8.27
N ASP A 114 -7.44 5.97 -8.36
CA ASP A 114 -7.80 7.35 -8.67
C ASP A 114 -7.13 8.36 -7.72
N ALA A 115 -7.26 8.17 -6.41
CA ALA A 115 -6.66 9.08 -5.43
C ALA A 115 -5.13 9.10 -5.49
N ALA A 116 -4.51 7.94 -5.73
CA ALA A 116 -3.06 7.84 -5.86
C ALA A 116 -2.54 8.55 -7.12
N LEU A 117 -3.24 8.41 -8.24
CA LEU A 117 -2.87 9.04 -9.51
C LEU A 117 -3.15 10.56 -9.48
N GLU A 118 -4.22 10.99 -8.82
CA GLU A 118 -4.46 12.41 -8.58
C GLU A 118 -3.36 13.02 -7.72
N TRP A 119 -2.96 12.32 -6.66
CA TRP A 119 -1.86 12.74 -5.80
C TRP A 119 -0.54 12.89 -6.58
N ASP A 120 -0.24 11.92 -7.45
CA ASP A 120 0.93 11.97 -8.35
C ASP A 120 0.92 13.24 -9.21
N GLY A 121 -0.22 13.55 -9.83
CA GLY A 121 -0.38 14.74 -10.67
C GLY A 121 -0.25 16.07 -9.92
N GLU A 122 -0.46 16.07 -8.60
CA GLU A 122 -0.36 17.26 -7.75
C GLU A 122 1.05 17.49 -7.17
N HIS A 123 1.97 16.50 -7.31
CA HIS A 123 3.28 16.50 -6.65
C HIS A 123 4.42 16.37 -7.65
N ASP A 124 4.91 17.50 -8.17
CA ASP A 124 6.07 17.53 -9.05
C ASP A 124 7.30 16.94 -8.35
N GLY A 125 8.06 16.13 -9.07
CA GLY A 125 9.25 15.46 -8.55
C GLY A 125 8.98 14.19 -7.76
N ALA A 126 7.73 13.82 -7.56
CA ALA A 126 7.32 12.52 -7.02
C ALA A 126 6.64 11.69 -8.12
N ALA A 127 6.56 10.37 -7.92
CA ALA A 127 5.90 9.47 -8.86
C ALA A 127 5.21 8.32 -8.12
N VAL A 128 4.05 7.92 -8.63
CA VAL A 128 3.30 6.76 -8.14
C VAL A 128 3.15 5.76 -9.28
N LEU A 129 3.54 4.52 -9.03
CA LEU A 129 3.23 3.38 -9.90
C LEU A 129 2.22 2.48 -9.18
N TRP A 130 1.03 2.38 -9.73
CA TRP A 130 -0.01 1.50 -9.23
C TRP A 130 -0.05 0.22 -10.06
N HIS A 131 0.19 -0.93 -9.42
CA HIS A 131 0.18 -2.24 -10.04
C HIS A 131 -0.98 -3.07 -9.52
N GLU A 132 -1.77 -3.60 -10.43
CA GLU A 132 -2.80 -4.60 -10.14
C GLU A 132 -2.21 -6.00 -10.26
N VAL A 133 -2.47 -6.82 -9.26
CA VAL A 133 -2.04 -8.23 -9.24
C VAL A 133 -3.10 -9.12 -9.88
#